data_c03d075c11dbc0f8ddd24f691724abd1
#
_entry.id   c03d075c11dbc0f8ddd24f691724abd1
#
_cell.length_a   1.000
_cell.length_b   1.000
_cell.length_c   1.000
_cell.angle_alpha   90.00
_cell.angle_beta   90.00
_cell.angle_gamma   90.00
#
_symmetry.space_group_name_H-M   'P 1'
#
loop_
_entity.id
_entity.type
_entity.pdbx_description
1 polymer ?
#
loop_
_entity_poly.entity_id
_entity_poly.type
_entity_poly.pdbx_seq_one_letter_code
_entity_poly.pdbx_strand_id
1 'polypeptide(L)'
;DKEWSIAILRYFNPIGAHKSGLLGENPNGIPNNLMPYIIKVATKELECLGVFGNDYDTHDGTGVRDYIHVVDLAKGHVKAIEKILRGTGCDCYNLGTGNGYSVLDLVNTFMKVNNVSIKYVIKERRPGDIDACYADPSYAYEKLGWKAEKDINEMCQDAYNFVKMNNKD
;
A
#
# COMPACT_ATOMS: atom_id res chain seq x y z
N ASP A 1 -13.73 26.20 13.42
CA ASP A 1 -13.20 27.55 13.18
C ASP A 1 -13.22 27.83 11.67
N LYS A 2 -13.82 28.94 11.27
CA LYS A 2 -14.02 29.29 9.85
C LYS A 2 -12.74 29.83 9.17
N GLU A 3 -11.71 30.10 9.95
CA GLU A 3 -10.43 30.63 9.46
C GLU A 3 -9.43 29.51 9.08
N TRP A 4 -9.71 28.29 9.52
CA TRP A 4 -8.83 27.15 9.23
C TRP A 4 -9.09 26.54 7.86
N SER A 5 -8.01 26.05 7.25
CA SER A 5 -8.05 25.25 6.03
C SER A 5 -7.44 23.89 6.34
N ILE A 6 -8.25 22.84 6.32
CA ILE A 6 -7.88 21.50 6.75
C ILE A 6 -8.21 20.49 5.66
N ALA A 7 -7.25 19.68 5.28
CA ALA A 7 -7.47 18.48 4.48
C ALA A 7 -7.16 17.23 5.34
N ILE A 8 -8.19 16.44 5.64
CA ILE A 8 -8.05 15.16 6.31
C ILE A 8 -7.80 14.10 5.24
N LEU A 9 -6.63 13.47 5.25
CA LEU A 9 -6.24 12.45 4.28
C LEU A 9 -6.34 11.07 4.93
N ARG A 10 -7.23 10.22 4.40
CA ARG A 10 -7.37 8.82 4.82
C ARG A 10 -6.55 7.95 3.88
N TYR A 11 -5.46 7.40 4.38
CA TYR A 11 -4.61 6.48 3.63
C TYR A 11 -5.17 5.07 3.68
N PHE A 12 -5.10 4.37 2.56
CA PHE A 12 -5.30 2.94 2.53
C PHE A 12 -3.94 2.25 2.76
N ASN A 13 -3.56 1.21 2.08
CA ASN A 13 -2.33 0.48 2.39
C ASN A 13 -1.15 0.94 1.51
N PRO A 14 -0.31 1.91 1.95
CA PRO A 14 0.80 2.38 1.13
C PRO A 14 1.85 1.28 0.99
N ILE A 15 2.29 1.05 -0.25
CA ILE A 15 3.38 0.14 -0.60
C ILE A 15 4.19 0.73 -1.77
N GLY A 16 5.24 0.04 -2.17
CA GLY A 16 6.13 0.50 -3.23
C GLY A 16 7.26 1.37 -2.69
N ALA A 17 8.01 1.93 -3.61
CA ALA A 17 9.14 2.82 -3.36
C ALA A 17 9.30 3.79 -4.53
N HIS A 18 10.17 4.77 -4.43
CA HIS A 18 10.49 5.61 -5.58
C HIS A 18 11.26 4.78 -6.63
N LYS A 19 10.89 4.92 -7.90
CA LYS A 19 11.48 4.15 -9.01
C LYS A 19 13.02 4.21 -9.12
N SER A 20 13.63 5.25 -8.54
CA SER A 20 15.10 5.36 -8.49
C SER A 20 15.76 4.34 -7.57
N GLY A 21 15.02 3.66 -6.69
CA GLY A 21 15.57 2.79 -5.64
C GLY A 21 16.29 3.53 -4.51
N LEU A 22 16.22 4.87 -4.45
CA LEU A 22 16.88 5.68 -3.41
C LEU A 22 15.98 5.98 -2.21
N LEU A 23 14.67 5.94 -2.40
CA LEU A 23 13.67 6.24 -1.37
C LEU A 23 12.68 5.08 -1.28
N GLY A 24 12.52 4.52 -0.10
CA GLY A 24 11.60 3.41 0.16
C GLY A 24 11.41 3.15 1.65
N GLU A 25 10.66 2.09 1.96
CA GLU A 25 10.36 1.71 3.34
C GLU A 25 11.49 0.86 3.92
N ASN A 26 12.10 1.35 5.01
CA ASN A 26 13.07 0.61 5.81
C ASN A 26 12.71 0.74 7.29
N PRO A 27 11.78 -0.08 7.80
CA PRO A 27 11.26 0.06 9.15
C PRO A 27 12.30 -0.31 10.21
N ASN A 28 12.39 0.51 11.25
CA ASN A 28 13.14 0.17 12.46
C ASN A 28 12.34 -0.82 13.31
N GLY A 29 12.84 -2.05 13.48
CA GLY A 29 12.22 -3.10 14.27
C GLY A 29 11.24 -3.98 13.49
N ILE A 30 10.17 -4.43 14.16
CA ILE A 30 9.19 -5.36 13.57
C ILE A 30 8.26 -4.59 12.64
N PRO A 31 8.19 -4.94 11.34
CA PRO A 31 7.27 -4.28 10.41
C PRO A 31 5.81 -4.49 10.79
N ASN A 32 4.96 -3.51 10.49
CA ASN A 32 3.51 -3.61 10.68
C ASN A 32 2.76 -3.91 9.37
N ASN A 33 3.40 -3.70 8.21
CA ASN A 33 2.82 -3.84 6.88
C ASN A 33 3.22 -5.14 6.20
N LEU A 34 2.40 -5.62 5.26
CA LEU A 34 2.59 -6.89 4.56
C LEU A 34 3.83 -6.87 3.64
N MET A 35 4.03 -5.78 2.86
CA MET A 35 5.12 -5.70 1.87
C MET A 35 6.52 -5.90 2.47
N PRO A 36 6.90 -5.29 3.61
CA PRO A 36 8.17 -5.56 4.26
C PRO A 36 8.38 -7.03 4.65
N TYR A 37 7.32 -7.74 5.07
CA TYR A 37 7.42 -9.18 5.36
C TYR A 37 7.65 -10.01 4.10
N ILE A 38 6.96 -9.71 3.01
CA ILE A 38 7.18 -10.36 1.71
C ILE A 38 8.64 -10.18 1.28
N ILE A 39 9.17 -8.96 1.40
CA ILE A 39 10.55 -8.63 1.05
C ILE A 39 11.54 -9.41 1.93
N LYS A 40 11.32 -9.48 3.24
CA LYS A 40 12.19 -10.25 4.16
C LYS A 40 12.22 -11.74 3.83
N VAL A 41 11.14 -12.31 3.32
CA VAL A 41 11.16 -13.70 2.81
C VAL A 41 11.92 -13.79 1.48
N ALA A 42 11.74 -12.81 0.58
CA ALA A 42 12.47 -12.75 -0.69
C ALA A 42 13.99 -12.62 -0.50
N THR A 43 14.41 -11.85 0.51
CA THR A 43 15.84 -11.66 0.87
C THR A 43 16.40 -12.76 1.78
N LYS A 44 15.57 -13.76 2.15
CA LYS A 44 15.92 -14.87 3.05
C LYS A 44 16.22 -14.45 4.50
N GLU A 45 15.82 -13.26 4.91
CA GLU A 45 15.85 -12.82 6.32
C GLU A 45 14.78 -13.52 7.15
N LEU A 46 13.67 -13.94 6.51
CA LEU A 46 12.62 -14.78 7.10
C LEU A 46 12.43 -16.04 6.27
N GLU A 47 12.12 -17.15 6.95
CA GLU A 47 11.92 -18.45 6.31
C GLU A 47 10.60 -18.50 5.51
N CYS A 48 9.53 -17.95 6.07
CA CYS A 48 8.20 -17.94 5.44
C CYS A 48 7.35 -16.76 5.90
N LEU A 49 6.38 -16.40 5.05
CA LEU A 49 5.35 -15.40 5.31
C LEU A 49 4.17 -16.04 6.05
N GLY A 50 3.68 -15.41 7.11
CA GLY A 50 2.40 -15.76 7.71
C GLY A 50 1.25 -15.05 7.00
N VAL A 51 0.31 -15.82 6.44
CA VAL A 51 -0.95 -15.33 5.86
C VAL A 51 -2.06 -15.60 6.86
N PHE A 52 -2.72 -14.55 7.35
CA PHE A 52 -3.70 -14.64 8.45
C PHE A 52 -5.13 -14.82 7.89
N GLY A 53 -5.65 -16.02 8.04
CA GLY A 53 -6.95 -16.44 7.53
C GLY A 53 -6.92 -16.84 6.06
N ASN A 54 -7.72 -17.85 5.71
CA ASN A 54 -7.99 -18.29 4.34
C ASN A 54 -9.46 -18.65 4.14
N ASP A 55 -10.31 -18.14 5.01
CA ASP A 55 -11.74 -18.43 5.10
C ASP A 55 -12.58 -17.14 5.12
N TYR A 56 -12.01 -16.00 4.65
CA TYR A 56 -12.74 -14.76 4.41
C TYR A 56 -13.69 -14.91 3.20
N ASP A 57 -14.78 -14.16 3.20
CA ASP A 57 -15.71 -14.09 2.06
C ASP A 57 -15.09 -13.25 0.91
N THR A 58 -14.05 -13.81 0.29
CA THR A 58 -13.27 -13.22 -0.80
C THR A 58 -12.93 -14.29 -1.83
N HIS A 59 -12.45 -13.90 -3.01
CA HIS A 59 -12.24 -14.82 -4.12
C HIS A 59 -11.21 -15.95 -3.85
N ASP A 60 -10.26 -15.72 -2.92
CA ASP A 60 -9.22 -16.70 -2.57
C ASP A 60 -9.19 -17.00 -1.05
N GLY A 61 -10.15 -16.49 -0.32
CA GLY A 61 -10.28 -16.67 1.12
C GLY A 61 -9.36 -15.81 1.96
N THR A 62 -8.48 -14.98 1.37
CA THR A 62 -7.61 -14.07 2.12
C THR A 62 -8.13 -12.64 2.13
N GLY A 63 -7.76 -11.85 3.13
CA GLY A 63 -8.27 -10.49 3.30
C GLY A 63 -7.91 -9.57 2.13
N VAL A 64 -8.88 -8.76 1.68
CA VAL A 64 -8.74 -7.82 0.55
C VAL A 64 -8.49 -6.41 1.06
N ARG A 65 -7.48 -5.73 0.51
CA ARG A 65 -7.12 -4.35 0.86
C ARG A 65 -6.82 -3.55 -0.40
N ASP A 66 -6.97 -2.23 -0.29
CA ASP A 66 -6.55 -1.27 -1.32
C ASP A 66 -5.09 -0.91 -1.08
N TYR A 67 -4.21 -1.37 -1.97
CA TYR A 67 -2.80 -1.01 -1.95
C TYR A 67 -2.58 0.19 -2.87
N ILE A 68 -1.92 1.21 -2.34
CA ILE A 68 -1.60 2.44 -3.08
C ILE A 68 -0.09 2.64 -3.15
N HIS A 69 0.39 3.04 -4.32
CA HIS A 69 1.81 3.35 -4.49
C HIS A 69 2.18 4.60 -3.69
N VAL A 70 3.27 4.53 -2.91
CA VAL A 70 3.71 5.64 -2.04
C VAL A 70 3.94 6.95 -2.80
N VAL A 71 4.37 6.90 -4.08
CA VAL A 71 4.54 8.10 -4.92
C VAL A 71 3.19 8.73 -5.27
N ASP A 72 2.16 7.93 -5.56
CA ASP A 72 0.81 8.47 -5.82
C ASP A 72 0.21 9.04 -4.55
N LEU A 73 0.44 8.40 -3.41
CA LEU A 73 0.06 8.96 -2.11
C LEU A 73 0.73 10.32 -1.87
N ALA A 74 2.04 10.45 -2.14
CA ALA A 74 2.78 11.72 -2.02
C ALA A 74 2.22 12.80 -2.96
N LYS A 75 1.87 12.46 -4.21
CA LYS A 75 1.18 13.37 -5.14
C LYS A 75 -0.18 13.84 -4.58
N GLY A 76 -0.91 12.96 -3.91
CA GLY A 76 -2.17 13.28 -3.23
C GLY A 76 -1.98 14.34 -2.15
N HIS A 77 -0.90 14.27 -1.36
CA HIS A 77 -0.56 15.30 -0.38
C HIS A 77 -0.29 16.65 -1.03
N VAL A 78 0.48 16.67 -2.13
CA VAL A 78 0.75 17.91 -2.86
C VAL A 78 -0.56 18.54 -3.35
N LYS A 79 -1.47 17.74 -3.91
CA LYS A 79 -2.78 18.22 -4.35
C LYS A 79 -3.65 18.74 -3.21
N ALA A 80 -3.62 18.08 -2.06
CA ALA A 80 -4.32 18.56 -0.87
C ALA A 80 -3.75 19.89 -0.37
N ILE A 81 -2.42 20.08 -0.36
CA ILE A 81 -1.78 21.36 -0.02
C ILE A 81 -2.20 22.45 -1.01
N GLU A 82 -2.15 22.21 -2.32
CA GLU A 82 -2.62 23.14 -3.33
C GLU A 82 -4.08 23.58 -3.09
N LYS A 83 -4.92 22.67 -2.59
CA LYS A 83 -6.33 22.95 -2.29
C LYS A 83 -6.47 23.84 -1.06
N ILE A 84 -5.82 23.50 0.06
CA ILE A 84 -5.97 24.26 1.31
C ILE A 84 -5.37 25.66 1.25
N LEU A 85 -4.42 25.92 0.36
CA LEU A 85 -3.85 27.26 0.15
C LEU A 85 -4.80 28.21 -0.59
N ARG A 86 -5.92 27.71 -1.17
CA ARG A 86 -6.86 28.49 -1.97
C ARG A 86 -8.12 28.93 -1.22
N GLY A 87 -8.29 28.53 0.02
CA GLY A 87 -9.49 28.85 0.78
C GLY A 87 -9.51 28.22 2.16
N THR A 88 -10.61 28.42 2.87
CA THR A 88 -10.84 27.88 4.21
C THR A 88 -11.87 26.74 4.17
N GLY A 89 -11.92 25.95 5.22
CA GLY A 89 -12.84 24.84 5.38
C GLY A 89 -12.15 23.55 5.82
N CYS A 90 -12.92 22.47 5.93
CA CYS A 90 -12.42 21.16 6.33
C CYS A 90 -13.03 20.09 5.41
N ASP A 91 -12.17 19.45 4.63
CA ASP A 91 -12.56 18.37 3.74
C ASP A 91 -11.82 17.07 4.08
N CYS A 92 -12.44 15.93 3.80
CA CYS A 92 -11.85 14.61 4.01
C CYS A 92 -11.71 13.86 2.68
N TYR A 93 -10.51 13.37 2.36
CA TYR A 93 -10.18 12.71 1.11
C TYR A 93 -9.66 11.30 1.35
N ASN A 94 -10.26 10.31 0.67
CA ASN A 94 -9.71 8.96 0.64
C ASN A 94 -8.61 8.89 -0.42
N LEU A 95 -7.39 8.58 -0.01
CA LEU A 95 -6.25 8.38 -0.89
C LEU A 95 -5.99 6.86 -1.04
N GLY A 96 -6.68 6.27 -2.00
CA GLY A 96 -6.59 4.88 -2.42
C GLY A 96 -6.76 4.76 -3.93
N THR A 97 -6.70 3.55 -4.45
CA THR A 97 -6.86 3.25 -5.87
C THR A 97 -8.31 2.97 -6.27
N GLY A 98 -9.13 2.57 -5.29
CA GLY A 98 -10.47 2.04 -5.51
C GLY A 98 -10.49 0.57 -5.93
N ASN A 99 -9.32 -0.08 -5.98
CA ASN A 99 -9.18 -1.49 -6.32
C ASN A 99 -8.75 -2.29 -5.10
N GLY A 100 -9.46 -3.38 -4.82
CA GLY A 100 -9.11 -4.33 -3.77
C GLY A 100 -8.25 -5.46 -4.32
N TYR A 101 -7.15 -5.78 -3.63
CA TYR A 101 -6.33 -6.94 -3.89
C TYR A 101 -6.23 -7.80 -2.63
N SER A 102 -6.31 -9.12 -2.79
CA SER A 102 -6.13 -10.04 -1.67
C SER A 102 -4.65 -10.12 -1.23
N VAL A 103 -4.41 -10.71 -0.07
CA VAL A 103 -3.04 -11.00 0.36
C VAL A 103 -2.32 -11.88 -0.64
N LEU A 104 -2.99 -12.92 -1.17
CA LEU A 104 -2.38 -13.83 -2.16
C LEU A 104 -2.23 -13.17 -3.53
N ASP A 105 -3.11 -12.24 -3.94
CA ASP A 105 -2.89 -11.46 -5.16
C ASP A 105 -1.58 -10.68 -5.08
N LEU A 106 -1.33 -10.01 -3.94
CA LEU A 106 -0.09 -9.25 -3.75
C LEU A 106 1.14 -10.16 -3.74
N VAL A 107 1.09 -11.30 -3.02
CA VAL A 107 2.19 -12.27 -2.96
C VAL A 107 2.49 -12.84 -4.34
N ASN A 108 1.47 -13.28 -5.08
CA ASN A 108 1.61 -13.86 -6.41
C ASN A 108 2.15 -12.83 -7.42
N THR A 109 1.66 -11.59 -7.35
CA THR A 109 2.16 -10.50 -8.18
C THR A 109 3.62 -10.21 -7.88
N PHE A 110 3.98 -10.13 -6.60
CA PHE A 110 5.37 -9.89 -6.19
C PHE A 110 6.32 -10.97 -6.70
N MET A 111 5.93 -12.25 -6.55
CA MET A 111 6.71 -13.38 -7.09
C MET A 111 6.89 -13.28 -8.60
N LYS A 112 5.81 -13.00 -9.32
CA LYS A 112 5.81 -12.92 -10.79
C LYS A 112 6.69 -11.80 -11.32
N VAL A 113 6.50 -10.56 -10.84
CA VAL A 113 7.21 -9.40 -11.41
C VAL A 113 8.69 -9.35 -11.03
N ASN A 114 9.05 -9.95 -9.88
CA ASN A 114 10.42 -9.94 -9.39
C ASN A 114 11.19 -11.25 -9.68
N ASN A 115 10.51 -12.25 -10.23
CA ASN A 115 11.05 -13.59 -10.49
C ASN A 115 11.68 -14.23 -9.23
N VAL A 116 10.94 -14.20 -8.12
CA VAL A 116 11.35 -14.75 -6.82
C VAL A 116 10.28 -15.68 -6.28
N SER A 117 10.65 -16.57 -5.36
CA SER A 117 9.72 -17.46 -4.67
C SER A 117 9.49 -17.00 -3.23
N ILE A 118 8.24 -16.92 -2.81
CA ILE A 118 7.82 -16.58 -1.45
C ILE A 118 7.15 -17.82 -0.84
N LYS A 119 7.78 -18.40 0.17
CA LYS A 119 7.12 -19.42 0.99
C LYS A 119 6.15 -18.75 1.95
N TYR A 120 4.96 -19.31 2.10
CA TYR A 120 3.99 -18.83 3.08
C TYR A 120 3.28 -19.99 3.79
N VAL A 121 2.74 -19.69 4.97
CA VAL A 121 1.91 -20.59 5.76
C VAL A 121 0.64 -19.86 6.18
N ILE A 122 -0.48 -20.56 6.13
CA ILE A 122 -1.75 -20.02 6.61
C ILE A 122 -1.74 -20.07 8.13
N LYS A 123 -2.17 -18.97 8.75
CA LYS A 123 -2.36 -18.82 10.20
C LYS A 123 -3.81 -18.48 10.50
N GLU A 124 -4.19 -18.60 11.75
CA GLU A 124 -5.52 -18.16 12.21
C GLU A 124 -5.75 -16.67 11.92
N ARG A 125 -7.01 -16.27 11.74
CA ARG A 125 -7.39 -14.86 11.56
C ARG A 125 -6.90 -14.00 12.72
N ARG A 126 -6.50 -12.79 12.43
CA ARG A 126 -6.23 -11.80 13.48
C ARG A 126 -7.56 -11.23 13.97
N PRO A 127 -7.73 -11.03 15.28
CA PRO A 127 -8.94 -10.37 15.81
C PRO A 127 -9.13 -8.99 15.19
N GLY A 128 -10.37 -8.72 14.72
CA GLY A 128 -10.73 -7.43 14.13
C GLY A 128 -10.44 -7.27 12.65
N ASP A 129 -9.81 -8.24 11.97
CA ASP A 129 -9.66 -8.19 10.52
C ASP A 129 -11.04 -8.42 9.83
N ILE A 130 -11.32 -7.60 8.82
CA ILE A 130 -12.51 -7.68 7.97
C ILE A 130 -12.15 -8.25 6.60
N ASP A 131 -13.15 -8.82 5.92
CA ASP A 131 -12.96 -9.53 4.65
C ASP A 131 -12.38 -8.60 3.58
N ALA A 132 -12.96 -7.40 3.38
CA ALA A 132 -12.52 -6.46 2.37
C ALA A 132 -12.59 -5.00 2.86
N CYS A 133 -11.59 -4.21 2.48
CA CYS A 133 -11.56 -2.76 2.69
C CYS A 133 -10.80 -2.09 1.55
N TYR A 134 -11.51 -1.28 0.76
CA TYR A 134 -10.93 -0.47 -0.33
C TYR A 134 -11.60 0.89 -0.41
N ALA A 135 -10.92 1.84 -1.07
CA ALA A 135 -11.35 3.23 -1.13
C ALA A 135 -12.51 3.43 -2.13
N ASP A 136 -13.31 4.46 -1.84
CA ASP A 136 -13.92 5.26 -2.89
C ASP A 136 -13.11 6.58 -3.00
N PRO A 137 -12.27 6.73 -4.04
CA PRO A 137 -11.44 7.92 -4.25
C PRO A 137 -12.14 9.00 -5.08
N SER A 138 -13.41 8.85 -5.44
CA SER A 138 -14.13 9.74 -6.35
C SER A 138 -14.13 11.20 -5.90
N TYR A 139 -14.31 11.44 -4.60
CA TYR A 139 -14.26 12.79 -4.04
C TYR A 139 -12.86 13.43 -4.13
N ALA A 140 -11.80 12.66 -3.91
CA ALA A 140 -10.44 13.14 -4.09
C ALA A 140 -10.18 13.50 -5.57
N TYR A 141 -10.68 12.70 -6.53
CA TYR A 141 -10.60 13.02 -7.95
C TYR A 141 -11.36 14.31 -8.28
N GLU A 142 -12.61 14.44 -7.84
CA GLU A 142 -13.45 15.62 -8.13
C GLU A 142 -12.86 16.91 -7.56
N LYS A 143 -12.43 16.89 -6.30
CA LYS A 143 -12.03 18.11 -5.57
C LYS A 143 -10.55 18.46 -5.67
N LEU A 144 -9.68 17.49 -5.85
CA LEU A 144 -8.22 17.68 -5.94
C LEU A 144 -7.68 17.50 -7.37
N GLY A 145 -8.48 16.92 -8.29
CA GLY A 145 -7.99 16.48 -9.60
C GLY A 145 -6.93 15.39 -9.48
N TRP A 146 -6.95 14.61 -8.39
CA TRP A 146 -5.96 13.59 -8.10
C TRP A 146 -6.52 12.18 -8.32
N LYS A 147 -5.70 11.32 -8.91
CA LYS A 147 -5.98 9.90 -9.10
C LYS A 147 -4.70 9.10 -8.92
N ALA A 148 -4.80 7.93 -8.30
CA ALA A 148 -3.70 6.96 -8.29
C ALA A 148 -3.48 6.42 -9.72
N GLU A 149 -2.23 6.36 -10.17
CA GLU A 149 -1.86 6.02 -11.56
C GLU A 149 -1.09 4.70 -11.64
N LYS A 150 -0.38 4.32 -10.57
CA LYS A 150 0.49 3.14 -10.56
C LYS A 150 -0.29 1.88 -10.17
N ASP A 151 0.01 0.80 -10.88
CA ASP A 151 -0.61 -0.50 -10.64
C ASP A 151 0.16 -1.34 -9.60
N ILE A 152 -0.40 -2.49 -9.24
CA ILE A 152 0.17 -3.40 -8.26
C ILE A 152 1.51 -4.00 -8.73
N ASN A 153 1.74 -4.13 -10.05
CA ASN A 153 3.00 -4.63 -10.59
C ASN A 153 4.13 -3.62 -10.33
N GLU A 154 3.88 -2.33 -10.63
CA GLU A 154 4.83 -1.26 -10.33
C GLU A 154 5.10 -1.15 -8.83
N MET A 155 4.06 -1.26 -7.99
CA MET A 155 4.21 -1.25 -6.54
C MET A 155 5.16 -2.35 -6.05
N CYS A 156 4.97 -3.58 -6.51
CA CYS A 156 5.80 -4.72 -6.14
C CYS A 156 7.24 -4.60 -6.68
N GLN A 157 7.38 -4.10 -7.92
CA GLN A 157 8.68 -3.97 -8.57
C GLN A 157 9.52 -2.87 -7.92
N ASP A 158 8.93 -1.70 -7.68
CA ASP A 158 9.62 -0.56 -7.10
C ASP A 158 10.03 -0.84 -5.64
N ALA A 159 9.15 -1.52 -4.85
CA ALA A 159 9.48 -1.92 -3.49
C ALA A 159 10.71 -2.84 -3.44
N TYR A 160 10.76 -3.85 -4.31
CA TYR A 160 11.90 -4.78 -4.32
C TYR A 160 13.16 -4.16 -4.92
N ASN A 161 13.02 -3.26 -5.89
CA ASN A 161 14.14 -2.52 -6.46
C ASN A 161 14.87 -1.67 -5.41
N PHE A 162 14.12 -1.00 -4.53
CA PHE A 162 14.71 -0.25 -3.41
C PHE A 162 15.61 -1.15 -2.55
N VAL A 163 15.16 -2.33 -2.17
CA VAL A 163 15.93 -3.23 -1.32
C VAL A 163 17.15 -3.79 -2.06
N LYS A 164 17.01 -4.20 -3.34
CA LYS A 164 18.14 -4.67 -4.14
C LYS A 164 19.25 -3.64 -4.32
N MET A 165 18.89 -2.36 -4.37
CA MET A 165 19.87 -1.28 -4.50
C MET A 165 20.58 -0.95 -3.20
N ASN A 166 19.90 -1.15 -2.06
CA ASN A 166 20.43 -0.77 -0.74
C ASN A 166 21.08 -1.94 0.01
N ASN A 167 20.87 -3.21 -0.41
CA ASN A 167 21.50 -4.41 0.15
C ASN A 167 22.68 -4.90 -0.73
N LYS A 168 23.35 -4.00 -1.44
CA LYS A 168 24.54 -4.31 -2.27
C LYS A 168 25.83 -4.19 -1.47
N ASP A 169 25.89 -4.82 -0.28
CA ASP A 169 27.14 -5.04 0.47
C ASP A 169 27.38 -6.54 0.70
#